data_9a9ff4dffaf64b586a7c07c19e5335c9
#
_entry.id   9a9ff4dffaf64b586a7c07c19e5335c9
#
_cell.length_a   1.000
_cell.length_b   1.000
_cell.length_c   1.000
_cell.angle_alpha   90.00
_cell.angle_beta   90.00
_cell.angle_gamma   90.00
#
_symmetry.space_group_name_H-M   'P 1'
#
loop_
_entity.id
_entity.type
_entity.pdbx_description
1 polymer ?
#
loop_
_entity_poly.entity_id
_entity_poly.type
_entity_poly.pdbx_seq_one_letter_code
_entity_poly.pdbx_strand_id
1 'polypeptide(L)'
;IADRTVSFLELFYDLVYVAVIGQAAHHLAEHVTARGFAEFAVVFGMIWAAWVNGSLYLELHGREDGRTRTAVFLQMGILVLLASFTGDAATASGTGFALVYAAFLAVMTWLWYSVRRQDREDHPEFLAPAGRYVAGMAAAVPLVVASAFLPDVPRLVAWAGFCVAWLVGIALVGRLAVIHDGLPPTDSLVERFGLFTII
;
A
#
# COMPACT_ATOMS: atom_id res chain seq x y z
N ILE A 1 -24.49 10.84 7.37
CA ILE A 1 -23.05 10.51 7.30
C ILE A 1 -22.37 11.80 7.66
N ALA A 2 -21.68 11.87 8.81
CA ALA A 2 -20.95 13.07 9.18
C ALA A 2 -19.76 13.22 8.20
N ASP A 3 -19.65 14.39 7.57
CA ASP A 3 -18.49 14.76 6.75
C ASP A 3 -17.23 14.62 7.62
N ARG A 4 -16.45 13.58 7.35
CA ARG A 4 -15.16 13.38 8.00
C ARG A 4 -14.14 14.26 7.31
N THR A 5 -13.66 15.29 7.99
CA THR A 5 -12.54 16.09 7.51
C THR A 5 -11.25 15.28 7.55
N VAL A 6 -10.47 15.33 6.47
CA VAL A 6 -9.13 14.68 6.40
C VAL A 6 -8.25 15.27 7.48
N SER A 7 -7.63 14.42 8.31
CA SER A 7 -6.75 14.88 9.39
C SER A 7 -5.40 15.37 8.85
N PHE A 8 -4.76 16.29 9.58
CA PHE A 8 -3.42 16.78 9.22
C PHE A 8 -2.39 15.65 9.14
N LEU A 9 -2.57 14.61 9.94
CA LEU A 9 -1.70 13.42 9.95
C LEU A 9 -1.87 12.58 8.67
N GLU A 10 -3.09 12.46 8.16
CA GLU A 10 -3.36 11.75 6.89
C GLU A 10 -2.74 12.48 5.69
N LEU A 11 -2.85 13.81 5.65
CA LEU A 11 -2.20 14.62 4.62
C LEU A 11 -0.67 14.48 4.67
N PHE A 12 -0.11 14.44 5.87
CA PHE A 12 1.33 14.27 6.04
C PHE A 12 1.79 12.87 5.62
N TYR A 13 0.98 11.86 5.90
CA TYR A 13 1.20 10.49 5.44
C TYR A 13 1.24 10.41 3.91
N ASP A 14 0.32 11.06 3.22
CA ASP A 14 0.30 11.13 1.76
C ASP A 14 1.54 11.83 1.19
N LEU A 15 2.01 12.91 1.83
CA LEU A 15 3.23 13.61 1.43
C LEU A 15 4.49 12.73 1.50
N VAL A 16 4.56 11.79 2.45
CA VAL A 16 5.66 10.82 2.51
C VAL A 16 5.67 9.92 1.28
N TYR A 17 4.51 9.46 0.81
CA TYR A 17 4.44 8.67 -0.44
C TYR A 17 4.87 9.47 -1.66
N VAL A 18 4.52 10.76 -1.72
CA VAL A 18 4.99 11.65 -2.78
C VAL A 18 6.52 11.69 -2.82
N ALA A 19 7.17 11.80 -1.67
CA ALA A 19 8.63 11.78 -1.59
C ALA A 19 9.21 10.44 -2.06
N VAL A 20 8.59 9.31 -1.70
CA VAL A 20 9.02 7.97 -2.16
C VAL A 20 8.88 7.85 -3.69
N ILE A 21 7.76 8.28 -4.26
CA ILE A 21 7.51 8.26 -5.71
C ILE A 21 8.50 9.19 -6.43
N GLY A 22 8.80 10.34 -5.83
CA GLY A 22 9.80 11.28 -6.36
C GLY A 22 11.18 10.63 -6.58
N GLN A 23 11.61 9.73 -5.69
CA GLN A 23 12.85 8.97 -5.86
C GLN A 23 12.80 8.03 -7.08
N ALA A 24 11.66 7.31 -7.26
CA ALA A 24 11.49 6.45 -8.44
C ALA A 24 11.45 7.26 -9.74
N ALA A 25 10.76 8.41 -9.74
CA ALA A 25 10.66 9.29 -10.89
C ALA A 25 12.02 9.93 -11.25
N HIS A 26 12.82 10.29 -10.25
CA HIS A 26 14.17 10.81 -10.47
C HIS A 26 15.06 9.78 -11.17
N HIS A 27 15.05 8.54 -10.72
CA HIS A 27 15.78 7.44 -11.37
C HIS A 27 15.32 7.23 -12.83
N LEU A 28 14.01 7.29 -13.09
CA LEU A 28 13.49 7.21 -14.46
C LEU A 28 13.99 8.38 -15.33
N ALA A 29 14.06 9.59 -14.79
CA ALA A 29 14.54 10.76 -15.52
C ALA A 29 16.00 10.62 -15.97
N GLU A 30 16.82 9.88 -15.21
CA GLU A 30 18.21 9.58 -15.56
C GLU A 30 18.32 8.41 -16.56
N HIS A 31 17.33 7.54 -16.64
CA HIS A 31 17.33 6.31 -17.43
C HIS A 31 16.07 6.18 -18.32
N VAL A 32 15.83 7.17 -19.18
CA VAL A 32 14.65 7.21 -20.08
C VAL A 32 14.78 6.17 -21.20
N THR A 33 14.50 4.93 -20.86
CA THR A 33 14.50 3.78 -21.77
C THR A 33 13.23 2.97 -21.58
N ALA A 34 12.86 2.10 -22.53
CA ALA A 34 11.72 1.20 -22.37
C ALA A 34 11.87 0.30 -21.13
N ARG A 35 13.09 -0.12 -20.83
CA ARG A 35 13.41 -0.89 -19.61
C ARG A 35 13.23 -0.04 -18.35
N GLY A 36 13.81 1.16 -18.31
CA GLY A 36 13.66 2.08 -17.17
C GLY A 36 12.20 2.43 -16.90
N PHE A 37 11.40 2.60 -17.95
CA PHE A 37 9.96 2.81 -17.80
C PHE A 37 9.24 1.57 -17.20
N ALA A 38 9.59 0.35 -17.62
CA ALA A 38 9.03 -0.86 -17.05
C ALA A 38 9.42 -1.06 -15.58
N GLU A 39 10.69 -0.78 -15.24
CA GLU A 39 11.20 -0.80 -13.86
C GLU A 39 10.45 0.21 -12.98
N PHE A 40 10.31 1.45 -13.45
CA PHE A 40 9.53 2.49 -12.77
C PHE A 40 8.07 2.05 -12.57
N ALA A 41 7.41 1.52 -13.62
CA ALA A 41 6.00 1.13 -13.52
C ALA A 41 5.76 0.05 -12.46
N VAL A 42 6.68 -0.91 -12.32
CA VAL A 42 6.59 -1.96 -11.30
C VAL A 42 6.82 -1.40 -9.89
N VAL A 43 7.88 -0.60 -9.69
CA VAL A 43 8.20 0.01 -8.39
C VAL A 43 7.09 0.97 -7.97
N PHE A 44 6.62 1.82 -8.88
CA PHE A 44 5.47 2.69 -8.67
C PHE A 44 4.22 1.89 -8.28
N GLY A 45 3.92 0.80 -9.00
CA GLY A 45 2.79 -0.09 -8.71
C GLY A 45 2.83 -0.66 -7.29
N MET A 46 4.01 -1.07 -6.81
CA MET A 46 4.19 -1.53 -5.42
C MET A 46 3.92 -0.39 -4.42
N ILE A 47 4.51 0.80 -4.65
CA ILE A 47 4.32 1.96 -3.77
C ILE A 47 2.86 2.38 -3.76
N TRP A 48 2.21 2.40 -4.92
CA TRP A 48 0.79 2.72 -5.04
C TRP A 48 -0.10 1.70 -4.34
N ALA A 49 0.21 0.40 -4.44
CA ALA A 49 -0.48 -0.64 -3.69
C ALA A 49 -0.37 -0.42 -2.17
N ALA A 50 0.82 -0.05 -1.67
CA ALA A 50 1.03 0.28 -0.27
C ALA A 50 0.17 1.49 0.15
N TRP A 51 0.14 2.54 -0.68
CA TRP A 51 -0.66 3.74 -0.41
C TRP A 51 -2.16 3.44 -0.35
N VAL A 52 -2.71 2.71 -1.32
CA VAL A 52 -4.13 2.33 -1.32
C VAL A 52 -4.49 1.51 -0.08
N ASN A 53 -3.64 0.55 0.30
CA ASN A 53 -3.84 -0.24 1.51
C ASN A 53 -3.88 0.61 2.79
N GLY A 54 -2.92 1.53 2.94
CA GLY A 54 -2.86 2.44 4.08
C GLY A 54 -4.04 3.40 4.11
N SER A 55 -4.41 3.96 2.96
CA SER A 55 -5.54 4.87 2.81
C SER A 55 -6.87 4.21 3.15
N LEU A 56 -7.11 2.99 2.64
CA LEU A 56 -8.30 2.21 2.97
C LEU A 56 -8.36 1.88 4.47
N TYR A 57 -7.23 1.53 5.09
CA TYR A 57 -7.19 1.28 6.53
C TYR A 57 -7.60 2.53 7.32
N LEU A 58 -7.04 3.69 7.00
CA LEU A 58 -7.33 4.95 7.67
C LEU A 58 -8.79 5.38 7.45
N GLU A 59 -9.33 5.21 6.25
CA GLU A 59 -10.71 5.55 5.93
C GLU A 59 -11.71 4.68 6.71
N LEU A 60 -11.49 3.38 6.77
CA LEU A 60 -12.43 2.44 7.38
C LEU A 60 -12.26 2.34 8.90
N HIS A 61 -11.04 2.50 9.41
CA HIS A 61 -10.71 2.20 10.80
C HIS A 61 -9.87 3.27 11.49
N GLY A 62 -9.59 4.40 10.82
CA GLY A 62 -8.84 5.52 11.36
C GLY A 62 -9.61 6.19 12.49
N ARG A 63 -9.35 5.77 13.74
CA ARG A 63 -9.83 6.46 14.94
C ARG A 63 -8.77 7.46 15.39
N GLU A 64 -9.19 8.61 15.93
CA GLU A 64 -8.27 9.59 16.53
C GLU A 64 -7.76 9.12 17.91
N ASP A 65 -7.24 7.89 17.98
CA ASP A 65 -6.65 7.34 19.20
C ASP A 65 -5.11 7.25 19.09
N GLY A 66 -4.46 7.10 20.26
CA GLY A 66 -3.01 7.01 20.35
C GLY A 66 -2.43 5.82 19.58
N ARG A 67 -3.18 4.72 19.44
CA ARG A 67 -2.76 3.51 18.74
C ARG A 67 -2.69 3.73 17.24
N THR A 68 -3.71 4.34 16.66
CA THR A 68 -3.76 4.69 15.23
C THR A 68 -2.64 5.66 14.89
N ARG A 69 -2.45 6.72 15.71
CA ARG A 69 -1.35 7.68 15.52
C ARG A 69 0.02 7.01 15.54
N THR A 70 0.28 6.13 16.52
CA THR A 70 1.55 5.40 16.61
C THR A 70 1.76 4.50 15.38
N ALA A 71 0.72 3.81 14.90
CA ALA A 71 0.80 2.97 13.72
C ALA A 71 1.11 3.79 12.45
N VAL A 72 0.50 4.96 12.29
CA VAL A 72 0.78 5.86 11.17
C VAL A 72 2.22 6.36 11.22
N PHE A 73 2.72 6.80 12.38
CA PHE A 73 4.12 7.22 12.51
C PHE A 73 5.10 6.08 12.22
N LEU A 74 4.80 4.85 12.66
CA LEU A 74 5.62 3.69 12.34
C LEU A 74 5.66 3.44 10.83
N GLN A 75 4.52 3.49 10.16
CA GLN A 75 4.43 3.35 8.70
C GLN A 75 5.21 4.45 7.98
N MET A 76 5.08 5.71 8.41
CA MET A 76 5.86 6.82 7.87
C MET A 76 7.37 6.61 8.01
N GLY A 77 7.83 6.11 9.17
CA GLY A 77 9.23 5.76 9.38
C GLY A 77 9.71 4.67 8.42
N ILE A 78 8.90 3.63 8.20
CA ILE A 78 9.19 2.56 7.24
C ILE A 78 9.22 3.12 5.81
N LEU A 79 8.29 4.01 5.44
CA LEU A 79 8.24 4.64 4.11
C LEU A 79 9.44 5.56 3.86
N VAL A 80 9.88 6.32 4.86
CA VAL A 80 11.10 7.13 4.75
C VAL A 80 12.32 6.23 4.53
N LEU A 81 12.40 5.09 5.23
CA LEU A 81 13.44 4.09 4.98
C LEU A 81 13.30 3.47 3.58
N LEU A 82 12.07 3.21 3.11
CA LEU A 82 11.81 2.69 1.76
C LEU A 82 12.31 3.66 0.69
N ALA A 83 12.11 4.97 0.88
CA ALA A 83 12.59 6.00 -0.04
C ALA A 83 14.10 5.89 -0.30
N SER A 84 14.89 5.51 0.72
CA SER A 84 16.34 5.34 0.59
C SER A 84 16.75 4.20 -0.36
N PHE A 85 15.86 3.25 -0.63
CA PHE A 85 16.11 2.12 -1.53
C PHE A 85 15.34 2.22 -2.85
N THR A 86 14.48 3.23 -3.02
CA THR A 86 13.53 3.31 -4.14
C THR A 86 14.21 3.67 -5.45
N GLY A 87 15.21 4.56 -5.44
CA GLY A 87 15.91 4.99 -6.66
C GLY A 87 16.45 3.82 -7.47
N ASP A 88 17.21 2.94 -6.84
CA ASP A 88 17.82 1.76 -7.46
C ASP A 88 17.10 0.44 -7.12
N ALA A 89 15.81 0.49 -6.81
CA ALA A 89 15.05 -0.67 -6.35
C ALA A 89 15.06 -1.85 -7.33
N ALA A 90 15.05 -1.57 -8.65
CA ALA A 90 15.08 -2.59 -9.68
C ALA A 90 16.45 -3.30 -9.80
N THR A 91 17.52 -2.71 -9.26
CA THR A 91 18.91 -3.16 -9.40
C THR A 91 19.60 -3.27 -8.04
N ALA A 92 20.54 -2.37 -7.74
CA ALA A 92 21.45 -2.46 -6.59
C ALA A 92 20.75 -2.47 -5.23
N SER A 93 19.68 -1.70 -5.08
CA SER A 93 18.95 -1.56 -3.81
C SER A 93 17.76 -2.51 -3.66
N GLY A 94 17.54 -3.43 -4.60
CA GLY A 94 16.36 -4.28 -4.66
C GLY A 94 16.15 -5.17 -3.44
N THR A 95 17.22 -5.71 -2.85
CA THR A 95 17.12 -6.47 -1.59
C THR A 95 16.62 -5.59 -0.44
N GLY A 96 17.20 -4.38 -0.28
CA GLY A 96 16.78 -3.44 0.75
C GLY A 96 15.33 -3.00 0.56
N PHE A 97 14.95 -2.64 -0.68
CA PHE A 97 13.58 -2.28 -1.02
C PHE A 97 12.59 -3.41 -0.66
N ALA A 98 12.87 -4.66 -1.08
CA ALA A 98 11.99 -5.80 -0.80
C ALA A 98 11.81 -6.04 0.71
N LEU A 99 12.89 -6.00 1.50
CA LEU A 99 12.82 -6.25 2.94
C LEU A 99 12.06 -5.14 3.67
N VAL A 100 12.29 -3.88 3.33
CA VAL A 100 11.57 -2.75 3.93
C VAL A 100 10.11 -2.75 3.51
N TYR A 101 9.82 -3.06 2.24
CA TYR A 101 8.45 -3.21 1.77
C TYR A 101 7.72 -4.37 2.45
N ALA A 102 8.38 -5.50 2.67
CA ALA A 102 7.84 -6.63 3.43
C ALA A 102 7.54 -6.24 4.88
N ALA A 103 8.40 -5.44 5.53
CA ALA A 103 8.14 -4.90 6.87
C ALA A 103 6.89 -4.00 6.88
N PHE A 104 6.71 -3.15 5.86
CA PHE A 104 5.48 -2.36 5.70
C PHE A 104 4.25 -3.26 5.58
N LEU A 105 4.28 -4.27 4.72
CA LEU A 105 3.18 -5.24 4.56
C LEU A 105 2.89 -6.00 5.87
N ALA A 106 3.92 -6.36 6.63
CA ALA A 106 3.74 -7.04 7.92
C ALA A 106 3.01 -6.16 8.94
N VAL A 107 3.38 -4.87 9.02
CA VAL A 107 2.69 -3.89 9.87
C VAL A 107 1.23 -3.72 9.43
N MET A 108 0.98 -3.58 8.12
CA MET A 108 -0.39 -3.49 7.58
C MET A 108 -1.20 -4.76 7.87
N THR A 109 -0.61 -5.94 7.68
CA THR A 109 -1.25 -7.23 8.00
C THR A 109 -1.64 -7.30 9.46
N TRP A 110 -0.74 -6.88 10.35
CA TRP A 110 -1.01 -6.83 11.80
C TRP A 110 -2.14 -5.84 12.16
N LEU A 111 -2.16 -4.68 11.53
CA LEU A 111 -3.22 -3.68 11.75
C LEU A 111 -4.59 -4.22 11.34
N TRP A 112 -4.72 -4.76 10.13
CA TRP A 112 -5.96 -5.37 9.63
C TRP A 112 -6.40 -6.57 10.46
N TYR A 113 -5.45 -7.42 10.87
CA TYR A 113 -5.75 -8.54 11.77
C TYR A 113 -6.28 -8.08 13.13
N SER A 114 -5.69 -7.01 13.67
CA SER A 114 -6.08 -6.44 14.96
C SER A 114 -7.50 -5.88 14.94
N VAL A 115 -7.86 -5.16 13.87
CA VAL A 115 -9.22 -4.64 13.68
C VAL A 115 -10.22 -5.80 13.53
N ARG A 116 -9.93 -6.76 12.65
CA ARG A 116 -10.77 -7.94 12.47
C ARG A 116 -11.04 -8.68 13.80
N ARG A 117 -10.08 -8.66 14.72
CA ARG A 117 -10.25 -9.30 16.02
C ARG A 117 -11.17 -8.49 16.94
N GLN A 118 -11.18 -7.16 16.82
CA GLN A 118 -12.07 -6.26 17.57
C GLN A 118 -13.50 -6.29 17.03
N ASP A 119 -13.67 -6.26 15.70
CA ASP A 119 -15.00 -6.24 15.05
C ASP A 119 -15.70 -7.61 15.05
N ARG A 120 -15.09 -8.62 15.66
CA ARG A 120 -15.63 -9.99 15.68
C ARG A 120 -16.99 -10.09 16.40
N GLU A 121 -17.25 -9.20 17.33
CA GLU A 121 -18.47 -9.15 18.14
C GLU A 121 -19.50 -8.19 17.55
N ASP A 122 -19.03 -7.11 16.88
CA ASP A 122 -19.90 -6.01 16.43
C ASP A 122 -20.43 -6.23 15.00
N HIS A 123 -19.63 -6.84 14.09
CA HIS A 123 -19.95 -6.98 12.66
C HIS A 123 -19.52 -8.34 12.07
N PRO A 124 -20.20 -9.44 12.43
CA PRO A 124 -19.82 -10.79 11.99
C PRO A 124 -19.90 -11.01 10.47
N GLU A 125 -20.73 -10.25 9.75
CA GLU A 125 -20.89 -10.30 8.29
C GLU A 125 -19.62 -9.92 7.51
N PHE A 126 -18.78 -9.04 8.06
CA PHE A 126 -17.54 -8.61 7.43
C PHE A 126 -16.33 -9.52 7.71
N LEU A 127 -16.47 -10.50 8.59
CA LEU A 127 -15.36 -11.38 9.01
C LEU A 127 -14.77 -12.21 7.87
N ALA A 128 -15.61 -12.70 6.95
CA ALA A 128 -15.16 -13.57 5.87
C ALA A 128 -14.40 -12.82 4.78
N PRO A 129 -14.89 -11.68 4.23
CA PRO A 129 -14.12 -10.90 3.27
C PRO A 129 -12.85 -10.30 3.88
N ALA A 130 -12.90 -9.74 5.09
CA ALA A 130 -11.73 -9.23 5.79
C ALA A 130 -10.70 -10.33 6.07
N GLY A 131 -11.14 -11.56 6.36
CA GLY A 131 -10.26 -12.69 6.57
C GLY A 131 -9.48 -13.10 5.33
N ARG A 132 -10.13 -13.12 4.17
CA ARG A 132 -9.47 -13.40 2.89
C ARG A 132 -8.44 -12.34 2.55
N TYR A 133 -8.76 -11.08 2.78
CA TYR A 133 -7.86 -9.96 2.57
C TYR A 133 -6.61 -10.05 3.46
N VAL A 134 -6.78 -10.25 4.77
CA VAL A 134 -5.67 -10.45 5.71
C VAL A 134 -4.82 -11.68 5.35
N ALA A 135 -5.45 -12.78 4.95
CA ALA A 135 -4.72 -13.98 4.53
C ALA A 135 -3.89 -13.73 3.25
N GLY A 136 -4.43 -12.99 2.28
CA GLY A 136 -3.72 -12.58 1.08
C GLY A 136 -2.50 -11.71 1.40
N MET A 137 -2.66 -10.71 2.27
CA MET A 137 -1.55 -9.86 2.73
C MET A 137 -0.51 -10.66 3.51
N ALA A 138 -0.94 -11.55 4.40
CA ALA A 138 -0.03 -12.41 5.16
C ALA A 138 0.78 -13.35 4.26
N ALA A 139 0.18 -13.86 3.18
CA ALA A 139 0.88 -14.65 2.17
C ALA A 139 1.85 -13.81 1.31
N ALA A 140 1.54 -12.54 1.06
CA ALA A 140 2.40 -11.64 0.30
C ALA A 140 3.72 -11.33 1.03
N VAL A 141 3.71 -11.23 2.36
CA VAL A 141 4.92 -10.93 3.15
C VAL A 141 6.06 -11.91 2.85
N PRO A 142 5.92 -13.25 3.02
CA PRO A 142 7.01 -14.18 2.74
C PRO A 142 7.40 -14.22 1.26
N LEU A 143 6.46 -13.97 0.34
CA LEU A 143 6.77 -13.90 -1.09
C LEU A 143 7.65 -12.70 -1.42
N VAL A 144 7.36 -11.53 -0.85
CA VAL A 144 8.19 -10.34 -1.03
C VAL A 144 9.55 -10.51 -0.34
N VAL A 145 9.61 -11.12 0.85
CA VAL A 145 10.89 -11.47 1.49
C VAL A 145 11.70 -12.43 0.61
N ALA A 146 11.08 -13.47 0.06
CA ALA A 146 11.76 -14.40 -0.82
C ALA A 146 12.31 -13.71 -2.09
N SER A 147 11.57 -12.72 -2.62
CA SER A 147 12.02 -11.95 -3.78
C SER A 147 13.32 -11.17 -3.53
N ALA A 148 13.62 -10.80 -2.28
CA ALA A 148 14.85 -10.11 -1.90
C ALA A 148 16.13 -10.90 -2.28
N PHE A 149 16.02 -12.22 -2.38
CA PHE A 149 17.13 -13.13 -2.69
C PHE A 149 17.17 -13.51 -4.17
N LEU A 150 16.25 -13.00 -4.99
CA LEU A 150 16.26 -13.25 -6.43
C LEU A 150 17.18 -12.27 -7.16
N PRO A 151 17.77 -12.67 -8.31
CA PRO A 151 18.42 -11.74 -9.23
C PRO A 151 17.43 -10.68 -9.74
N ASP A 152 17.94 -9.55 -10.27
CA ASP A 152 17.16 -8.37 -10.61
C ASP A 152 15.94 -8.66 -11.49
N VAL A 153 16.10 -9.37 -12.61
CA VAL A 153 15.00 -9.62 -13.54
C VAL A 153 13.92 -10.54 -12.93
N PRO A 154 14.23 -11.72 -12.36
CA PRO A 154 13.24 -12.53 -11.65
C PRO A 154 12.54 -11.79 -10.51
N ARG A 155 13.27 -10.93 -9.76
CA ARG A 155 12.72 -10.11 -8.69
C ARG A 155 11.68 -9.13 -9.25
N LEU A 156 12.02 -8.42 -10.31
CA LEU A 156 11.11 -7.47 -10.96
C LEU A 156 9.85 -8.16 -11.49
N VAL A 157 10.00 -9.34 -12.09
CA VAL A 157 8.85 -10.16 -12.55
C VAL A 157 7.97 -10.60 -11.38
N ALA A 158 8.56 -10.99 -10.25
CA ALA A 158 7.80 -11.35 -9.05
C ALA A 158 7.02 -10.15 -8.50
N TRP A 159 7.60 -8.94 -8.50
CA TRP A 159 6.91 -7.73 -8.08
C TRP A 159 5.81 -7.32 -9.06
N ALA A 160 6.02 -7.44 -10.36
CA ALA A 160 4.98 -7.22 -11.36
C ALA A 160 3.80 -8.19 -11.15
N GLY A 161 4.10 -9.47 -10.90
CA GLY A 161 3.09 -10.48 -10.55
C GLY A 161 2.32 -10.12 -9.27
N PHE A 162 3.01 -9.61 -8.25
CA PHE A 162 2.38 -9.10 -7.03
C PHE A 162 1.41 -7.94 -7.32
N CYS A 163 1.83 -6.94 -8.11
CA CYS A 163 0.99 -5.82 -8.50
C CYS A 163 -0.28 -6.28 -9.25
N VAL A 164 -0.13 -7.19 -10.21
CA VAL A 164 -1.26 -7.75 -10.96
C VAL A 164 -2.21 -8.52 -10.03
N ALA A 165 -1.69 -9.39 -9.19
CA ALA A 165 -2.50 -10.16 -8.23
C ALA A 165 -3.26 -9.24 -7.28
N TRP A 166 -2.61 -8.17 -6.81
CA TRP A 166 -3.23 -7.17 -5.94
C TRP A 166 -4.35 -6.40 -6.66
N LEU A 167 -4.12 -5.92 -7.89
CA LEU A 167 -5.14 -5.25 -8.70
C LEU A 167 -6.36 -6.15 -8.96
N VAL A 168 -6.12 -7.42 -9.31
CA VAL A 168 -7.19 -8.40 -9.50
C VAL A 168 -7.95 -8.62 -8.19
N GLY A 169 -7.25 -8.72 -7.06
CA GLY A 169 -7.85 -8.86 -5.73
C GLY A 169 -8.79 -7.70 -5.40
N ILE A 170 -8.34 -6.45 -5.59
CA ILE A 170 -9.17 -5.25 -5.37
C ILE A 170 -10.37 -5.22 -6.34
N ALA A 171 -10.16 -5.52 -7.62
CA ALA A 171 -11.25 -5.52 -8.59
C ALA A 171 -12.34 -6.55 -8.26
N LEU A 172 -11.95 -7.73 -7.75
CA LEU A 172 -12.89 -8.75 -7.31
C LEU A 172 -13.66 -8.32 -6.06
N VAL A 173 -12.97 -7.73 -5.07
CA VAL A 173 -13.62 -7.21 -3.85
C VAL A 173 -14.54 -6.05 -4.19
N GLY A 174 -14.10 -5.10 -5.03
CA GLY A 174 -14.91 -3.97 -5.46
C GLY A 174 -16.17 -4.37 -6.22
N ARG A 175 -16.08 -5.38 -7.10
CA ARG A 175 -17.27 -5.92 -7.80
C ARG A 175 -18.28 -6.53 -6.83
N LEU A 176 -17.81 -7.23 -5.81
CA LEU A 176 -18.68 -7.82 -4.79
C LEU A 176 -19.36 -6.75 -3.92
N ALA A 177 -18.65 -5.67 -3.58
CA ALA A 177 -19.19 -4.55 -2.81
C ALA A 177 -20.24 -3.74 -3.60
N VAL A 178 -19.97 -3.44 -4.88
CA VAL A 178 -20.93 -2.72 -5.76
C VAL A 178 -22.21 -3.53 -5.99
N ILE A 179 -22.11 -4.86 -6.06
CA ILE A 179 -23.27 -5.74 -6.22
C ILE A 179 -24.13 -5.79 -4.93
N HIS A 180 -23.52 -5.60 -3.75
CA HIS A 180 -24.24 -5.73 -2.47
C HIS A 180 -24.77 -4.40 -1.92
N ASP A 181 -24.08 -3.27 -2.04
CA ASP A 181 -24.40 -2.06 -1.24
C ASP A 181 -24.45 -0.74 -2.01
N GLY A 182 -24.08 -0.66 -3.29
CA GLY A 182 -24.21 0.57 -4.10
C GLY A 182 -23.56 1.83 -3.49
N LEU A 183 -22.49 1.67 -2.70
CA LEU A 183 -21.86 2.76 -1.95
C LEU A 183 -21.06 3.67 -2.89
N PRO A 184 -21.36 4.99 -2.96
CA PRO A 184 -20.50 5.95 -3.64
C PRO A 184 -19.17 6.10 -2.89
N PRO A 185 -18.06 6.45 -3.60
CA PRO A 185 -16.80 6.79 -2.94
C PRO A 185 -17.02 7.96 -1.98
N THR A 186 -16.38 7.91 -0.82
CA THR A 186 -16.47 9.01 0.17
C THR A 186 -15.71 10.25 -0.33
N ASP A 187 -16.16 11.44 0.03
CA ASP A 187 -15.53 12.70 -0.39
C ASP A 187 -14.06 12.77 0.06
N SER A 188 -13.73 12.22 1.22
CA SER A 188 -12.36 12.13 1.72
C SER A 188 -11.43 11.29 0.84
N LEU A 189 -11.91 10.17 0.27
CA LEU A 189 -11.14 9.39 -0.70
C LEU A 189 -10.92 10.17 -1.99
N VAL A 190 -11.94 10.89 -2.47
CA VAL A 190 -11.83 11.72 -3.68
C VAL A 190 -10.80 12.83 -3.48
N GLU A 191 -10.78 13.49 -2.33
CA GLU A 191 -9.80 14.53 -2.00
C GLU A 191 -8.36 13.99 -1.96
N ARG A 192 -8.14 12.83 -1.33
CA ARG A 192 -6.83 12.17 -1.28
C ARG A 192 -6.36 11.69 -2.64
N PHE A 193 -7.25 11.14 -3.47
CA PHE A 193 -6.93 10.82 -4.87
C PHE A 193 -6.60 12.05 -5.68
N GLY A 194 -7.28 13.19 -5.43
CA GLY A 194 -6.99 14.47 -6.07
C GLY A 194 -5.56 14.95 -5.80
N LEU A 195 -5.07 14.85 -4.57
CA LEU A 195 -3.68 15.18 -4.22
C LEU A 195 -2.67 14.32 -4.98
N PHE A 196 -2.96 13.05 -5.19
CA PHE A 196 -2.09 12.12 -5.92
C PHE A 196 -2.04 12.38 -7.44
N THR A 197 -3.04 13.06 -7.99
CA THR A 197 -3.13 13.37 -9.44
C THR A 197 -2.50 14.71 -9.81
N ILE A 198 -2.18 15.57 -8.86
CA ILE A 198 -1.59 16.90 -9.09
C ILE A 198 -0.05 16.86 -9.19
N ILE A 199 0.57 15.72 -8.89
CA ILE A 199 2.01 15.49 -8.90
C ILE A 199 2.42 14.72 -10.14
#